data_43a63b1050cc71863badaef65fe03b6e
#
_entry.id   43a63b1050cc71863badaef65fe03b6e
#
_cell.length_a   1.000
_cell.length_b   1.000
_cell.length_c   1.000
_cell.angle_alpha   90.00
_cell.angle_beta   90.00
_cell.angle_gamma   90.00
#
_symmetry.space_group_name_H-M   'P 1'
#
loop_
_entity.id
_entity.type
_entity.pdbx_description
1 polymer ?
#
loop_
_entity_poly.entity_id
_entity_poly.type
_entity_poly.pdbx_seq_one_letter_code
_entity_poly.pdbx_strand_id
1 'polypeptide(L)'
;MEFKSLKNIETSFRQIRLFGIVFVVMCTLITGYAVWNSYTFAEAQRQKIYVLDGGKSLMLALSQDLSQNRPVEAREHVKRFHELFFTLSPDKNAIESNIKRSLFLADKSAFNYYRDLSEKGYYNRIISGNISQTIRIDSVSCNFDVYPYVVAKIGRAHV
;
A
#
# COMPACT_ATOMS: atom_id res chain seq x y z
N MET A 1 26.71 71.55 -22.67
CA MET A 1 25.57 70.85 -21.95
C MET A 1 25.41 69.37 -22.38
N GLU A 2 25.96 68.90 -23.47
CA GLU A 2 25.75 67.54 -23.99
C GLU A 2 26.41 66.41 -23.21
N PHE A 3 27.59 66.61 -22.62
CA PHE A 3 28.29 65.60 -21.83
C PHE A 3 27.57 65.15 -20.55
N LYS A 4 26.74 66.02 -19.98
CA LYS A 4 25.96 65.69 -18.78
C LYS A 4 24.74 64.84 -19.09
N SER A 5 24.17 64.97 -20.28
CA SER A 5 23.03 64.15 -20.75
C SER A 5 23.48 62.75 -21.14
N LEU A 6 24.64 62.60 -21.79
CA LEU A 6 25.21 61.28 -22.12
C LEU A 6 25.57 60.45 -20.91
N LYS A 7 26.13 61.08 -19.86
CA LYS A 7 26.43 60.40 -18.60
C LYS A 7 25.17 59.95 -17.83
N ASN A 8 24.08 60.68 -17.96
CA ASN A 8 22.77 60.28 -17.39
C ASN A 8 22.14 59.09 -18.15
N ILE A 9 22.30 59.02 -19.45
CA ILE A 9 21.79 57.92 -20.28
C ILE A 9 22.54 56.65 -19.93
N GLU A 10 23.85 56.70 -19.80
CA GLU A 10 24.68 55.54 -19.47
C GLU A 10 24.40 54.98 -18.07
N THR A 11 24.21 55.87 -17.08
CA THR A 11 23.82 55.47 -15.72
C THR A 11 22.42 54.89 -15.67
N SER A 12 21.46 55.43 -16.42
CA SER A 12 20.11 54.91 -16.51
C SER A 12 20.09 53.52 -17.16
N PHE A 13 20.87 53.31 -18.22
CA PHE A 13 20.98 52.03 -18.89
C PHE A 13 21.58 50.96 -17.98
N ARG A 14 22.61 51.31 -17.19
CA ARG A 14 23.22 50.42 -16.19
C ARG A 14 22.22 50.05 -15.09
N GLN A 15 21.43 50.99 -14.61
CA GLN A 15 20.38 50.74 -13.61
C GLN A 15 19.29 49.82 -14.13
N ILE A 16 18.81 50.04 -15.37
CA ILE A 16 17.80 49.19 -16.01
C ILE A 16 18.33 47.75 -16.20
N ARG A 17 19.59 47.63 -16.62
CA ARG A 17 20.24 46.33 -16.77
C ARG A 17 20.36 45.60 -15.44
N LEU A 18 20.77 46.30 -14.39
CA LEU A 18 20.88 45.75 -13.04
C LEU A 18 19.50 45.31 -12.52
N PHE A 19 18.49 46.15 -12.68
CA PHE A 19 17.11 45.83 -12.32
C PHE A 19 16.60 44.58 -13.08
N GLY A 20 16.87 44.49 -14.37
CA GLY A 20 16.51 43.31 -15.19
C GLY A 20 17.17 42.04 -14.67
N ILE A 21 18.44 42.07 -14.34
CA ILE A 21 19.17 40.93 -13.79
C ILE A 21 18.58 40.51 -12.43
N VAL A 22 18.35 41.45 -11.53
CA VAL A 22 17.76 41.18 -10.21
C VAL A 22 16.36 40.61 -10.35
N PHE A 23 15.57 41.14 -11.27
CA PHE A 23 14.21 40.63 -11.55
C PHE A 23 14.23 39.20 -12.05
N VAL A 24 15.11 38.87 -12.99
CA VAL A 24 15.25 37.49 -13.51
C VAL A 24 15.68 36.53 -12.40
N VAL A 25 16.65 36.93 -11.57
CA VAL A 25 17.09 36.12 -10.43
C VAL A 25 15.94 35.88 -9.42
N MET A 26 15.17 36.93 -9.12
CA MET A 26 14.01 36.79 -8.25
C MET A 26 12.95 35.84 -8.82
N CYS A 27 12.63 35.97 -10.09
CA CYS A 27 11.68 35.06 -10.78
C CYS A 27 12.15 33.60 -10.74
N THR A 28 13.44 33.36 -10.97
CA THR A 28 13.99 31.98 -10.93
C THR A 28 13.94 31.39 -9.52
N LEU A 29 14.22 32.18 -8.49
CA LEU A 29 14.12 31.73 -7.09
C LEU A 29 12.68 31.40 -6.69
N ILE A 30 11.72 32.27 -7.07
CA ILE A 30 10.29 32.03 -6.77
C ILE A 30 9.80 30.80 -7.50
N THR A 31 10.15 30.63 -8.78
CA THR A 31 9.75 29.44 -9.55
C THR A 31 10.37 28.18 -8.98
N GLY A 32 11.66 28.21 -8.63
CA GLY A 32 12.33 27.07 -7.99
C GLY A 32 11.67 26.69 -6.66
N TYR A 33 11.33 27.67 -5.83
CA TYR A 33 10.61 27.42 -4.58
C TYR A 33 9.21 26.85 -4.81
N ALA A 34 8.47 27.39 -5.77
CA ALA A 34 7.13 26.89 -6.09
C ALA A 34 7.15 25.44 -6.60
N VAL A 35 8.12 25.10 -7.45
CA VAL A 35 8.31 23.72 -7.94
C VAL A 35 8.69 22.78 -6.79
N TRP A 36 9.63 23.18 -5.95
CA TRP A 36 10.01 22.41 -4.76
C TRP A 36 8.83 22.14 -3.85
N ASN A 37 8.07 23.19 -3.51
CA ASN A 37 6.90 23.07 -2.63
C ASN A 37 5.79 22.21 -3.25
N SER A 38 5.57 22.34 -4.57
CA SER A 38 4.60 21.50 -5.31
C SER A 38 5.03 20.03 -5.29
N TYR A 39 6.32 19.76 -5.45
CA TYR A 39 6.84 18.39 -5.42
C TYR A 39 6.68 17.75 -4.03
N THR A 40 7.06 18.47 -2.97
CA THR A 40 6.90 17.98 -1.59
C THR A 40 5.43 17.76 -1.22
N PHE A 41 4.55 18.64 -1.68
CA PHE A 41 3.10 18.49 -1.48
C PHE A 41 2.54 17.28 -2.24
N ALA A 42 2.96 17.09 -3.50
CA ALA A 42 2.55 15.92 -4.29
C ALA A 42 3.00 14.60 -3.66
N GLU A 43 4.23 14.55 -3.13
CA GLU A 43 4.74 13.37 -2.43
C GLU A 43 3.92 13.08 -1.16
N ALA A 44 3.60 14.10 -0.37
CA ALA A 44 2.75 13.96 0.81
C ALA A 44 1.31 13.52 0.48
N GLN A 45 0.78 13.90 -0.67
CA GLN A 45 -0.56 13.46 -1.11
C GLN A 45 -0.57 12.02 -1.66
N ARG A 46 0.49 11.56 -2.30
CA ARG A 46 0.63 10.17 -2.77
C ARG A 46 0.58 9.15 -1.64
N GLN A 47 0.91 9.58 -0.44
CA GLN A 47 0.91 8.74 0.75
C GLN A 47 -0.47 8.62 1.43
N LYS A 48 -1.51 9.28 0.96
CA LYS A 48 -2.86 9.20 1.54
C LYS A 48 -3.68 8.12 0.85
N ILE A 49 -3.90 7.01 1.54
CA ILE A 49 -4.78 5.94 1.08
C ILE A 49 -6.15 6.16 1.70
N TYR A 50 -7.17 6.28 0.86
CA TYR A 50 -8.56 6.35 1.30
C TYR A 50 -9.15 4.94 1.32
N VAL A 51 -9.49 4.43 2.49
CA VAL A 51 -10.16 3.14 2.64
C VAL A 51 -11.66 3.38 2.79
N LEU A 52 -12.45 2.83 1.86
CA LEU A 52 -13.90 2.79 2.00
C LEU A 52 -14.28 1.58 2.85
N ASP A 53 -14.78 1.84 4.04
CA ASP A 53 -15.38 0.81 4.88
C ASP A 53 -16.87 0.73 4.61
N GLY A 54 -17.29 -0.29 3.84
CA GLY A 54 -18.71 -0.60 3.60
C GLY A 54 -19.58 0.53 3.03
N GLY A 55 -18.99 1.56 2.43
CA GLY A 55 -19.71 2.69 1.81
C GLY A 55 -20.25 3.73 2.79
N LYS A 56 -19.91 3.68 4.06
CA LYS A 56 -20.48 4.57 5.11
C LYS A 56 -19.53 5.57 5.76
N SER A 57 -18.23 5.42 5.67
CA SER A 57 -17.31 6.45 6.15
C SER A 57 -16.00 6.45 5.36
N LEU A 58 -15.56 7.65 5.02
CA LEU A 58 -14.25 7.89 4.43
C LEU A 58 -13.26 7.94 5.60
N MET A 59 -12.58 6.84 5.89
CA MET A 59 -11.53 6.83 6.88
C MET A 59 -10.23 7.25 6.21
N LEU A 60 -9.65 8.37 6.66
CA LEU A 60 -8.33 8.79 6.24
C LEU A 60 -7.32 7.84 6.91
N ALA A 61 -6.87 6.84 6.19
CA ALA A 61 -5.73 6.07 6.64
C ALA A 61 -4.49 6.95 6.49
N LEU A 62 -3.92 7.37 7.60
CA LEU A 62 -2.60 7.99 7.62
C LEU A 62 -1.62 7.00 7.03
N SER A 63 -1.07 7.35 5.87
CA SER A 63 0.02 6.61 5.26
C SER A 63 1.23 6.71 6.18
N GLN A 64 1.47 5.64 6.89
CA GLN A 64 2.76 5.39 7.47
C GLN A 64 3.73 5.00 6.36
N ASP A 65 5.00 5.31 6.56
CA ASP A 65 6.12 4.99 5.67
C ASP A 65 5.96 3.57 5.06
N LEU A 66 6.13 3.42 3.76
CA LEU A 66 6.01 2.14 3.02
C LEU A 66 6.77 0.99 3.69
N SER A 67 7.88 1.29 4.38
CA SER A 67 8.66 0.31 5.14
C SER A 67 7.92 -0.23 6.37
N GLN A 68 7.02 0.56 6.96
CA GLN A 68 6.23 0.15 8.13
C GLN A 68 4.91 -0.54 7.73
N ASN A 69 4.40 -0.28 6.53
CA ASN A 69 3.17 -0.89 6.04
C ASN A 69 3.36 -2.34 5.57
N ARG A 70 4.52 -2.69 5.00
CA ARG A 70 4.81 -4.06 4.55
C ARG A 70 4.56 -5.15 5.61
N PRO A 71 4.99 -5.00 6.88
CA PRO A 71 4.71 -6.00 7.90
C PRO A 71 3.23 -6.13 8.24
N VAL A 72 2.47 -5.04 8.18
CA VAL A 72 1.03 -5.05 8.46
C VAL A 72 0.28 -5.71 7.32
N GLU A 73 0.57 -5.32 6.09
CA GLU A 73 -0.02 -5.92 4.88
C GLU A 73 0.26 -7.42 4.78
N ALA A 74 1.51 -7.83 5.03
CA ALA A 74 1.87 -9.25 5.01
C ALA A 74 1.13 -10.05 6.08
N ARG A 75 0.97 -9.50 7.29
CA ARG A 75 0.21 -10.14 8.37
C ARG A 75 -1.26 -10.31 7.98
N GLU A 76 -1.90 -9.26 7.48
CA GLU A 76 -3.29 -9.31 7.05
C GLU A 76 -3.49 -10.24 5.85
N HIS A 77 -2.56 -10.25 4.90
CA HIS A 77 -2.58 -11.17 3.77
C HIS A 77 -2.55 -12.63 4.21
N VAL A 78 -1.60 -12.98 5.09
CA VAL A 78 -1.48 -14.34 5.62
C VAL A 78 -2.70 -14.72 6.46
N LYS A 79 -3.19 -13.82 7.30
CA LYS A 79 -4.40 -14.02 8.09
C LYS A 79 -5.59 -14.28 7.19
N ARG A 80 -5.83 -13.42 6.21
CA ARG A 80 -6.94 -13.53 5.25
C ARG A 80 -6.91 -14.84 4.45
N PHE A 81 -5.72 -15.23 3.97
CA PHE A 81 -5.56 -16.51 3.28
C PHE A 81 -5.99 -17.68 4.16
N HIS A 82 -5.52 -17.75 5.40
CA HIS A 82 -5.82 -18.87 6.28
C HIS A 82 -7.28 -18.88 6.75
N GLU A 83 -7.86 -17.72 7.02
CA GLU A 83 -9.28 -17.61 7.35
C GLU A 83 -10.15 -18.14 6.22
N LEU A 84 -9.87 -17.77 4.97
CA LEU A 84 -10.62 -18.27 3.82
C LEU A 84 -10.37 -19.76 3.54
N PHE A 85 -9.12 -20.23 3.71
CA PHE A 85 -8.76 -21.60 3.37
C PHE A 85 -9.25 -22.63 4.37
N PHE A 86 -9.28 -22.27 5.66
CA PHE A 86 -9.59 -23.21 6.74
C PHE A 86 -10.90 -22.94 7.48
N THR A 87 -11.64 -21.86 7.17
CA THR A 87 -13.00 -21.69 7.68
C THR A 87 -13.96 -22.35 6.71
N LEU A 88 -14.48 -23.50 7.13
CA LEU A 88 -15.28 -24.40 6.30
C LEU A 88 -16.63 -24.67 6.96
N SER A 89 -17.68 -24.43 6.24
CA SER A 89 -19.04 -24.86 6.60
C SER A 89 -19.37 -26.18 5.88
N PRO A 90 -20.35 -26.97 6.34
CA PRO A 90 -20.73 -28.24 5.70
C PRO A 90 -21.55 -28.04 4.41
N ASP A 91 -21.24 -27.02 3.65
CA ASP A 91 -21.83 -26.70 2.34
C ASP A 91 -20.75 -26.68 1.26
N LYS A 92 -20.95 -27.51 0.24
CA LYS A 92 -20.02 -27.66 -0.88
C LYS A 92 -19.76 -26.32 -1.60
N ASN A 93 -20.82 -25.56 -1.87
CA ASN A 93 -20.68 -24.29 -2.60
C ASN A 93 -19.91 -23.25 -1.78
N ALA A 94 -20.16 -23.19 -0.48
CA ALA A 94 -19.43 -22.31 0.43
C ALA A 94 -17.94 -22.69 0.52
N ILE A 95 -17.63 -23.99 0.60
CA ILE A 95 -16.25 -24.50 0.60
C ILE A 95 -15.53 -24.09 -0.69
N GLU A 96 -16.12 -24.40 -1.86
CA GLU A 96 -15.54 -24.10 -3.16
C GLU A 96 -15.31 -22.58 -3.35
N SER A 97 -16.28 -21.76 -2.93
CA SER A 97 -16.15 -20.30 -2.98
C SER A 97 -15.01 -19.79 -2.11
N ASN A 98 -14.91 -20.25 -0.86
CA ASN A 98 -13.86 -19.83 0.07
C ASN A 98 -12.48 -20.29 -0.42
N ILE A 99 -12.36 -21.53 -0.87
CA ILE A 99 -11.11 -22.06 -1.44
C ILE A 99 -10.70 -21.25 -2.68
N LYS A 100 -11.62 -21.03 -3.61
CA LYS A 100 -11.31 -20.22 -4.80
C LYS A 100 -10.78 -18.83 -4.44
N ARG A 101 -11.42 -18.17 -3.48
CA ARG A 101 -10.98 -16.84 -3.00
C ARG A 101 -9.61 -16.89 -2.31
N SER A 102 -9.35 -17.94 -1.52
CA SER A 102 -8.03 -18.09 -0.86
C SER A 102 -6.90 -18.35 -1.86
N LEU A 103 -7.16 -19.15 -2.91
CA LEU A 103 -6.15 -19.44 -3.94
C LEU A 103 -5.73 -18.21 -4.75
N PHE A 104 -6.55 -17.16 -4.84
CA PHE A 104 -6.12 -15.88 -5.41
C PHE A 104 -5.07 -15.13 -4.54
N LEU A 105 -4.96 -15.52 -3.27
CA LEU A 105 -4.04 -14.92 -2.31
C LEU A 105 -2.73 -15.72 -2.18
N ALA A 106 -2.57 -16.81 -2.91
CA ALA A 106 -1.46 -17.72 -2.73
C ALA A 106 -0.93 -18.23 -4.08
N ASP A 107 0.21 -18.88 -4.03
CA ASP A 107 0.87 -19.46 -5.18
C ASP A 107 0.41 -20.91 -5.45
N LYS A 108 1.11 -21.56 -6.39
CA LYS A 108 0.83 -22.94 -6.79
C LYS A 108 0.95 -23.95 -5.63
N SER A 109 1.69 -23.64 -4.57
CA SER A 109 1.85 -24.55 -3.43
C SER A 109 0.54 -24.74 -2.67
N ALA A 110 -0.23 -23.65 -2.49
CA ALA A 110 -1.56 -23.72 -1.88
C ALA A 110 -2.55 -24.54 -2.71
N PHE A 111 -2.48 -24.44 -4.05
CA PHE A 111 -3.29 -25.28 -4.92
C PHE A 111 -2.94 -26.76 -4.79
N ASN A 112 -1.66 -27.10 -4.72
CA ASN A 112 -1.23 -28.48 -4.51
C ASN A 112 -1.74 -29.01 -3.16
N TYR A 113 -1.64 -28.20 -2.11
CA TYR A 113 -2.15 -28.56 -0.78
C TYR A 113 -3.68 -28.76 -0.78
N TYR A 114 -4.44 -27.90 -1.47
CA TYR A 114 -5.87 -28.08 -1.65
C TYR A 114 -6.19 -29.41 -2.36
N ARG A 115 -5.47 -29.73 -3.43
CA ARG A 115 -5.63 -30.98 -4.17
C ARG A 115 -5.39 -32.20 -3.29
N ASP A 116 -4.29 -32.20 -2.53
CA ASP A 116 -3.95 -33.27 -1.62
C ASP A 116 -5.02 -33.51 -0.55
N LEU A 117 -5.59 -32.44 0.01
CA LEU A 117 -6.70 -32.52 0.95
C LEU A 117 -7.97 -33.08 0.30
N SER A 118 -8.24 -32.66 -0.93
CA SER A 118 -9.41 -33.12 -1.70
C SER A 118 -9.31 -34.63 -2.03
N GLU A 119 -8.13 -35.08 -2.50
CA GLU A 119 -7.85 -36.50 -2.80
C GLU A 119 -7.94 -37.37 -1.54
N LYS A 120 -7.56 -36.86 -0.37
CA LYS A 120 -7.73 -37.53 0.93
C LYS A 120 -9.17 -37.50 1.45
N GLY A 121 -10.12 -36.92 0.72
CA GLY A 121 -11.54 -36.87 1.08
C GLY A 121 -11.82 -35.94 2.27
N TYR A 122 -10.95 -34.98 2.55
CA TYR A 122 -11.08 -34.07 3.69
C TYR A 122 -12.38 -33.27 3.64
N TYR A 123 -12.68 -32.65 2.51
CA TYR A 123 -13.90 -31.85 2.33
C TYR A 123 -15.18 -32.69 2.37
N ASN A 124 -15.12 -33.90 1.82
CA ASN A 124 -16.24 -34.82 1.89
C ASN A 124 -16.59 -35.21 3.33
N ARG A 125 -15.56 -35.40 4.19
CA ARG A 125 -15.80 -35.70 5.61
C ARG A 125 -16.41 -34.50 6.35
N ILE A 126 -16.06 -33.29 6.01
CA ILE A 126 -16.66 -32.08 6.57
C ILE A 126 -18.16 -32.02 6.20
N ILE A 127 -18.47 -32.23 4.92
CA ILE A 127 -19.86 -32.17 4.43
C ILE A 127 -20.70 -33.32 5.05
N SER A 128 -20.22 -34.55 4.95
CA SER A 128 -20.96 -35.72 5.44
C SER A 128 -21.10 -35.78 6.96
N GLY A 129 -20.10 -35.26 7.66
CA GLY A 129 -20.12 -35.15 9.13
C GLY A 129 -20.88 -33.95 9.67
N ASN A 130 -21.41 -33.08 8.77
CA ASN A 130 -22.02 -31.78 9.16
C ASN A 130 -21.15 -30.94 10.09
N ILE A 131 -19.84 -30.89 9.76
CA ILE A 131 -18.82 -30.25 10.60
C ILE A 131 -18.67 -28.79 10.18
N SER A 132 -18.74 -27.86 11.13
CA SER A 132 -18.35 -26.47 10.95
C SER A 132 -16.98 -26.24 11.56
N GLN A 133 -16.00 -25.94 10.71
CA GLN A 133 -14.64 -25.65 11.12
C GLN A 133 -14.37 -24.15 11.02
N THR A 134 -13.88 -23.55 12.07
CA THR A 134 -13.39 -22.16 12.08
C THR A 134 -11.93 -22.11 12.50
N ILE A 135 -11.18 -21.19 11.91
CA ILE A 135 -9.80 -20.92 12.33
C ILE A 135 -9.73 -19.56 13.00
N ARG A 136 -9.02 -19.50 14.10
CA ARG A 136 -8.62 -18.26 14.75
C ARG A 136 -7.13 -18.13 14.71
N ILE A 137 -6.64 -17.02 14.18
CA ILE A 137 -5.21 -16.72 14.11
C ILE A 137 -4.89 -15.81 15.31
N ASP A 138 -4.05 -16.31 16.21
CA ASP A 138 -3.67 -15.62 17.43
C ASP A 138 -2.50 -14.66 17.17
N SER A 139 -1.51 -15.07 16.36
CA SER A 139 -0.39 -14.21 16.01
C SER A 139 0.23 -14.55 14.65
N VAL A 140 0.76 -13.54 13.99
CA VAL A 140 1.54 -13.65 12.76
C VAL A 140 2.83 -12.86 12.95
N SER A 141 3.97 -13.54 12.85
CA SER A 141 5.30 -12.93 12.89
C SER A 141 5.91 -12.98 11.51
N CYS A 142 6.40 -11.84 11.03
CA CYS A 142 7.04 -11.71 9.73
C CYS A 142 8.50 -11.29 9.93
N ASN A 143 9.42 -12.01 9.28
CA ASN A 143 10.82 -11.61 9.19
C ASN A 143 11.11 -11.11 7.77
N PHE A 144 11.50 -9.83 7.68
CA PHE A 144 11.83 -9.15 6.43
C PHE A 144 13.32 -8.86 6.28
N ASP A 145 14.16 -9.31 7.23
CA ASP A 145 15.58 -9.00 7.23
C ASP A 145 16.35 -9.77 6.15
N VAL A 146 15.87 -10.97 5.81
CA VAL A 146 16.53 -11.85 4.84
C VAL A 146 15.52 -12.36 3.82
N TYR A 147 15.87 -12.28 2.54
CA TYR A 147 15.08 -12.88 1.46
C TYR A 147 15.47 -14.36 1.24
N PRO A 148 14.53 -15.31 1.04
CA PRO A 148 13.08 -15.09 0.99
C PRO A 148 12.46 -14.77 2.36
N TYR A 149 11.47 -13.88 2.36
CA TYR A 149 10.80 -13.48 3.59
C TYR A 149 10.07 -14.65 4.24
N VAL A 150 10.23 -14.78 5.55
CA VAL A 150 9.63 -15.88 6.30
C VAL A 150 8.50 -15.34 7.16
N VAL A 151 7.34 -16.00 7.06
CA VAL A 151 6.18 -15.69 7.89
C VAL A 151 5.80 -16.91 8.71
N ALA A 152 5.87 -16.77 10.03
CA ALA A 152 5.39 -17.76 10.98
C ALA A 152 4.04 -17.35 11.56
N LYS A 153 3.11 -18.30 11.67
CA LYS A 153 1.80 -18.06 12.27
C LYS A 153 1.52 -19.04 13.40
N ILE A 154 0.78 -18.57 14.40
CA ILE A 154 0.17 -19.40 15.43
C ILE A 154 -1.34 -19.19 15.35
N GLY A 155 -2.09 -20.27 15.24
CA GLY A 155 -3.54 -20.23 15.17
C GLY A 155 -4.15 -21.53 15.69
N ARG A 156 -5.44 -21.51 16.01
CA ARG A 156 -6.21 -22.66 16.50
C ARG A 156 -7.39 -22.90 15.58
N ALA A 157 -7.62 -24.17 15.28
CA ALA A 157 -8.85 -24.60 14.64
C ALA A 157 -9.85 -25.02 15.72
N HIS A 158 -11.08 -24.60 15.57
CA HIS A 158 -12.23 -25.03 16.37
C HIS A 158 -13.19 -25.81 15.44
N VAL A 159 -13.64 -26.94 15.91
CA VAL A 159 -14.59 -27.81 15.22
C VAL A 159 -15.88 -27.86 16.02
#